data_70c6df1b0a0d933f5b661f8cf9898560
#
_entry.id   70c6df1b0a0d933f5b661f8cf9898560
#
_cell.length_a   1.000
_cell.length_b   1.000
_cell.length_c   1.000
_cell.angle_alpha   90.00
_cell.angle_beta   90.00
_cell.angle_gamma   90.00
#
_symmetry.space_group_name_H-M   'P 1'
#
loop_
_entity.id
_entity.type
_entity.pdbx_description
1 polymer ?
#
loop_
_entity_poly.entity_id
_entity_poly.type
_entity_poly.pdbx_seq_one_letter_code
_entity_poly.pdbx_strand_id
1 'polypeptide(L)'
;MTTIDKIVSLPVVYRAWMAPFAEKKFAPVISHNDMGRIRRVLDVGCGPGTNARHFTNSEYLGIDLNEQYIESAKRRYGNHFIAADAAEFVAKPSERFDFILINSFLHHLDTPTTQRILANLARLLTEDGHINILELVSPDSASVASFLARSDRGKFARKKPEWAQIFQEAFQQEVFEPYGLEAFGVTLWEMLYFKGRVRQSP
;
A
#
# COMPACT_ATOMS: atom_id res chain seq x y z
N MET A 1 0.24 -21.89 -17.71
CA MET A 1 1.25 -21.38 -16.79
C MET A 1 2.61 -21.95 -17.21
N THR A 2 3.49 -21.09 -17.70
CA THR A 2 4.85 -21.49 -18.11
C THR A 2 5.72 -21.76 -16.88
N THR A 3 6.87 -22.45 -17.08
CA THR A 3 7.85 -22.71 -15.99
C THR A 3 8.38 -21.39 -15.39
N ILE A 4 8.46 -20.32 -16.21
CA ILE A 4 8.86 -18.97 -15.80
C ILE A 4 7.81 -18.37 -14.84
N ASP A 5 6.49 -18.56 -15.11
CA ASP A 5 5.42 -18.09 -14.23
C ASP A 5 5.49 -18.72 -12.82
N LYS A 6 5.92 -19.99 -12.75
CA LYS A 6 6.10 -20.68 -11.46
C LYS A 6 7.32 -20.19 -10.69
N ILE A 7 8.42 -19.83 -11.37
CA ILE A 7 9.66 -19.34 -10.73
C ILE A 7 9.46 -17.92 -10.19
N VAL A 8 8.87 -17.02 -10.99
CA VAL A 8 8.54 -15.64 -10.57
C VAL A 8 7.46 -15.61 -9.49
N SER A 9 6.66 -16.68 -9.38
CA SER A 9 5.63 -16.82 -8.35
C SER A 9 6.15 -17.17 -6.96
N LEU A 10 7.45 -17.46 -6.81
CA LEU A 10 8.03 -17.69 -5.49
C LEU A 10 8.17 -16.34 -4.74
N PRO A 11 7.65 -16.21 -3.52
CA PRO A 11 7.73 -14.99 -2.73
C PRO A 11 9.16 -14.45 -2.55
N VAL A 12 10.13 -15.34 -2.57
CA VAL A 12 11.56 -15.02 -2.44
C VAL A 12 12.11 -14.36 -3.71
N VAL A 13 11.73 -14.85 -4.90
CA VAL A 13 12.19 -14.29 -6.18
C VAL A 13 11.58 -12.92 -6.42
N TYR A 14 10.29 -12.77 -6.16
CA TYR A 14 9.61 -11.47 -6.25
C TYR A 14 10.22 -10.44 -5.30
N ARG A 15 10.49 -10.82 -4.03
CA ARG A 15 11.16 -9.92 -3.08
C ARG A 15 12.57 -9.54 -3.50
N ALA A 16 13.35 -10.49 -4.02
CA ALA A 16 14.71 -10.21 -4.52
C ALA A 16 14.68 -9.26 -5.72
N TRP A 17 13.69 -9.43 -6.61
CA TRP A 17 13.47 -8.57 -7.78
C TRP A 17 13.03 -7.16 -7.41
N MET A 18 12.14 -7.02 -6.41
CA MET A 18 11.63 -5.73 -5.94
C MET A 18 12.53 -5.03 -4.91
N ALA A 19 13.45 -5.75 -4.28
CA ALA A 19 14.33 -5.20 -3.24
C ALA A 19 15.10 -3.93 -3.66
N PRO A 20 15.68 -3.84 -4.88
CA PRO A 20 16.39 -2.64 -5.33
C PRO A 20 15.49 -1.40 -5.46
N PHE A 21 14.18 -1.60 -5.61
CA PHE A 21 13.20 -0.52 -5.81
C PHE A 21 12.49 -0.13 -4.52
N ALA A 22 12.66 -0.87 -3.43
CA ALA A 22 11.90 -0.67 -2.19
C ALA A 22 12.05 0.76 -1.64
N GLU A 23 13.25 1.31 -1.62
CA GLU A 23 13.50 2.68 -1.15
C GLU A 23 12.90 3.71 -2.11
N LYS A 24 13.10 3.55 -3.42
CA LYS A 24 12.51 4.46 -4.43
C LYS A 24 10.99 4.42 -4.38
N LYS A 25 10.41 3.24 -4.17
CA LYS A 25 8.96 3.06 -4.05
C LYS A 25 8.41 3.79 -2.84
N PHE A 26 9.13 3.81 -1.72
CA PHE A 26 8.70 4.43 -0.47
C PHE A 26 9.07 5.92 -0.38
N ALA A 27 9.92 6.43 -1.27
CA ALA A 27 10.41 7.80 -1.24
C ALA A 27 9.30 8.88 -1.18
N PRO A 28 8.18 8.80 -1.92
CA PRO A 28 7.11 9.78 -1.80
C PRO A 28 6.48 9.84 -0.40
N VAL A 29 6.38 8.70 0.30
CA VAL A 29 5.89 8.67 1.69
C VAL A 29 6.80 9.50 2.59
N ILE A 30 8.12 9.33 2.45
CA ILE A 30 9.09 10.07 3.26
C ILE A 30 9.07 11.56 2.92
N SER A 31 8.96 11.92 1.63
CA SER A 31 9.03 13.32 1.19
C SER A 31 7.80 14.14 1.58
N HIS A 32 6.64 13.50 1.70
CA HIS A 32 5.38 14.19 1.99
C HIS A 32 4.93 14.06 3.46
N ASN A 33 5.72 13.44 4.34
CA ASN A 33 5.35 13.27 5.74
C ASN A 33 6.53 13.55 6.67
N ASP A 34 6.24 14.19 7.80
CA ASP A 34 7.19 14.27 8.91
C ASP A 34 7.17 12.95 9.68
N MET A 35 8.05 12.03 9.29
CA MET A 35 8.13 10.70 9.88
C MET A 35 8.37 10.72 11.40
N GLY A 36 9.00 11.79 11.92
CA GLY A 36 9.27 11.96 13.36
C GLY A 36 8.02 12.32 14.18
N ARG A 37 6.96 12.77 13.54
CA ARG A 37 5.68 13.12 14.19
C ARG A 37 4.65 12.02 14.19
N ILE A 38 4.85 10.97 13.41
CA ILE A 38 3.92 9.85 13.31
C ILE A 38 3.95 9.06 14.63
N ARG A 39 2.78 8.90 15.25
CA ARG A 39 2.62 8.24 16.55
C ARG A 39 2.11 6.82 16.43
N ARG A 40 1.06 6.62 15.64
CA ARG A 40 0.37 5.33 15.52
C ARG A 40 0.08 4.98 14.08
N VAL A 41 0.69 3.91 13.60
CA VAL A 41 0.66 3.44 12.21
C VAL A 41 -0.20 2.19 12.09
N LEU A 42 -1.10 2.18 11.07
CA LEU A 42 -1.73 0.96 10.56
C LEU A 42 -1.19 0.69 9.15
N ASP A 43 -0.49 -0.42 8.96
CA ASP A 43 -0.02 -0.90 7.64
C ASP A 43 -0.97 -1.99 7.14
N VAL A 44 -1.73 -1.67 6.09
CA VAL A 44 -2.82 -2.49 5.56
C VAL A 44 -2.34 -3.30 4.36
N GLY A 45 -2.52 -4.63 4.41
CA GLY A 45 -1.90 -5.54 3.46
C GLY A 45 -0.38 -5.55 3.66
N CYS A 46 0.07 -5.58 4.91
CA CYS A 46 1.48 -5.41 5.29
C CYS A 46 2.39 -6.51 4.78
N GLY A 47 1.83 -7.65 4.31
CA GLY A 47 2.59 -8.79 3.87
C GLY A 47 3.58 -9.28 4.94
N PRO A 48 4.84 -9.55 4.58
CA PRO A 48 5.87 -10.00 5.53
C PRO A 48 6.47 -8.84 6.37
N GLY A 49 5.80 -7.70 6.48
CA GLY A 49 6.10 -6.61 7.40
C GLY A 49 7.26 -5.69 6.99
N THR A 50 7.63 -5.65 5.72
CA THR A 50 8.84 -4.93 5.28
C THR A 50 8.82 -3.42 5.50
N ASN A 51 7.62 -2.81 5.60
CA ASN A 51 7.47 -1.38 5.86
C ASN A 51 7.75 -0.99 7.32
N ALA A 52 7.66 -1.94 8.27
CA ALA A 52 7.84 -1.67 9.70
C ALA A 52 9.17 -0.98 10.03
N ARG A 53 10.21 -1.22 9.23
CA ARG A 53 11.53 -0.58 9.40
C ARG A 53 11.54 0.94 9.31
N HIS A 54 10.53 1.53 8.66
CA HIS A 54 10.41 2.99 8.49
C HIS A 54 9.71 3.67 9.68
N PHE A 55 9.13 2.89 10.62
CA PHE A 55 8.29 3.36 11.72
C PHE A 55 8.81 2.93 13.10
N THR A 56 10.12 2.97 13.28
CA THR A 56 10.78 2.50 14.52
C THR A 56 10.44 3.31 15.76
N ASN A 57 9.96 4.55 15.59
CA ASN A 57 9.58 5.47 16.67
C ASN A 57 8.06 5.59 16.85
N SER A 58 7.28 4.75 16.18
CA SER A 58 5.82 4.78 16.19
C SER A 58 5.24 3.48 16.78
N GLU A 59 4.04 3.56 17.36
CA GLU A 59 3.24 2.37 17.61
C GLU A 59 2.77 1.82 16.26
N TYR A 60 3.35 0.70 15.83
CA TYR A 60 3.07 0.10 14.53
C TYR A 60 2.19 -1.12 14.67
N LEU A 61 1.15 -1.22 13.83
CA LEU A 61 0.33 -2.40 13.64
C LEU A 61 0.25 -2.74 12.16
N GLY A 62 0.72 -3.94 11.79
CA GLY A 62 0.55 -4.49 10.45
C GLY A 62 -0.62 -5.48 10.41
N ILE A 63 -1.50 -5.35 9.42
CA ILE A 63 -2.59 -6.31 9.17
C ILE A 63 -2.48 -6.90 7.76
N ASP A 64 -2.73 -8.21 7.66
CA ASP A 64 -2.80 -8.95 6.39
C ASP A 64 -3.70 -10.18 6.58
N LEU A 65 -4.41 -10.61 5.52
CA LEU A 65 -5.21 -11.85 5.56
C LEU A 65 -4.35 -13.10 5.60
N ASN A 66 -3.11 -13.04 5.11
CA ASN A 66 -2.24 -14.19 4.99
C ASN A 66 -1.49 -14.45 6.30
N GLU A 67 -1.95 -15.44 7.06
CA GLU A 67 -1.35 -15.86 8.33
C GLU A 67 0.14 -16.21 8.21
N GLN A 68 0.58 -16.79 7.10
CA GLN A 68 2.01 -17.13 6.89
C GLN A 68 2.88 -15.88 6.76
N TYR A 69 2.35 -14.81 6.13
CA TYR A 69 3.02 -13.51 6.09
C TYR A 69 3.09 -12.90 7.48
N ILE A 70 2.00 -12.93 8.23
CA ILE A 70 1.93 -12.43 9.61
C ILE A 70 2.93 -13.16 10.50
N GLU A 71 2.98 -14.47 10.47
CA GLU A 71 3.97 -15.26 11.23
C GLU A 71 5.41 -14.94 10.82
N SER A 72 5.67 -14.72 9.54
CA SER A 72 6.98 -14.29 9.05
C SER A 72 7.34 -12.88 9.54
N ALA A 73 6.37 -11.96 9.53
CA ALA A 73 6.54 -10.59 10.02
C ALA A 73 6.84 -10.56 11.52
N LYS A 74 6.07 -11.30 12.33
CA LYS A 74 6.29 -11.44 13.79
C LYS A 74 7.69 -11.95 14.11
N ARG A 75 8.17 -12.98 13.40
CA ARG A 75 9.53 -13.51 13.61
C ARG A 75 10.63 -12.51 13.31
N ARG A 76 10.39 -11.59 12.37
CA ARG A 76 11.41 -10.64 11.91
C ARG A 76 11.37 -9.31 12.64
N TYR A 77 10.17 -8.83 13.01
CA TYR A 77 9.97 -7.47 13.50
C TYR A 77 9.25 -7.41 14.87
N GLY A 78 8.85 -8.55 15.45
CA GLY A 78 8.14 -8.62 16.71
C GLY A 78 6.62 -8.83 16.57
N ASN A 79 5.87 -8.65 17.67
CA ASN A 79 4.45 -9.04 17.75
C ASN A 79 3.45 -7.96 17.31
N HIS A 80 3.86 -6.99 16.51
CA HIS A 80 3.01 -5.89 16.05
C HIS A 80 2.25 -6.22 14.75
N PHE A 81 1.88 -7.48 14.55
CA PHE A 81 1.22 -7.95 13.34
C PHE A 81 0.07 -8.90 13.69
N ILE A 82 -1.07 -8.76 13.00
CA ILE A 82 -2.24 -9.62 13.18
C ILE A 82 -2.84 -10.05 11.84
N ALA A 83 -3.37 -11.27 11.79
CA ALA A 83 -4.18 -11.71 10.66
C ALA A 83 -5.57 -11.08 10.77
N ALA A 84 -5.94 -10.21 9.81
CA ALA A 84 -7.22 -9.51 9.83
C ALA A 84 -7.67 -9.11 8.44
N ASP A 85 -9.00 -9.05 8.22
CA ASP A 85 -9.59 -8.47 7.02
C ASP A 85 -9.67 -6.95 7.18
N ALA A 86 -9.05 -6.23 6.26
CA ALA A 86 -9.05 -4.77 6.26
C ALA A 86 -10.46 -4.15 6.12
N ALA A 87 -11.39 -4.88 5.49
CA ALA A 87 -12.78 -4.42 5.33
C ALA A 87 -13.59 -4.50 6.62
N GLU A 88 -13.18 -5.36 7.58
CA GLU A 88 -13.91 -5.64 8.82
C GLU A 88 -13.10 -5.28 10.07
N PHE A 89 -11.85 -4.89 9.89
CA PHE A 89 -10.98 -4.52 11.00
C PHE A 89 -11.55 -3.32 11.76
N VAL A 90 -11.62 -3.46 13.07
CA VAL A 90 -12.12 -2.42 13.99
C VAL A 90 -11.07 -2.08 15.03
N ALA A 91 -11.01 -0.82 15.40
CA ALA A 91 -10.21 -0.33 16.51
C ALA A 91 -11.10 0.48 17.46
N LYS A 92 -10.76 0.51 18.75
CA LYS A 92 -11.46 1.39 19.69
C LYS A 92 -11.17 2.85 19.35
N PRO A 93 -12.03 3.82 19.73
CA PRO A 93 -11.79 5.24 19.48
C PRO A 93 -10.43 5.75 19.99
N SER A 94 -9.96 5.21 21.13
CA SER A 94 -8.64 5.51 21.71
C SER A 94 -7.46 4.85 20.97
N GLU A 95 -7.75 3.95 20.03
CA GLU A 95 -6.75 3.18 19.27
C GLU A 95 -6.72 3.60 17.79
N ARG A 96 -7.32 4.75 17.44
CA ARG A 96 -7.27 5.30 16.07
C ARG A 96 -5.85 5.66 15.67
N PHE A 97 -5.62 5.68 14.36
CA PHE A 97 -4.31 5.87 13.75
C PHE A 97 -4.17 7.30 13.20
N ASP A 98 -3.03 7.91 13.41
CA ASP A 98 -2.68 9.17 12.75
C ASP A 98 -2.03 8.95 11.38
N PHE A 99 -1.62 7.68 11.10
CA PHE A 99 -1.04 7.29 9.83
C PHE A 99 -1.55 5.92 9.39
N ILE A 100 -2.21 5.85 8.23
CA ILE A 100 -2.58 4.59 7.59
C ILE A 100 -1.76 4.46 6.31
N LEU A 101 -1.09 3.31 6.14
CA LEU A 101 -0.31 2.96 4.96
C LEU A 101 -0.98 1.83 4.19
N ILE A 102 -1.04 1.98 2.87
CA ILE A 102 -1.33 0.92 1.92
C ILE A 102 -0.20 0.91 0.90
N ASN A 103 0.47 -0.23 0.72
CA ASN A 103 1.60 -0.34 -0.19
C ASN A 103 1.44 -1.51 -1.15
N SER A 104 0.93 -1.25 -2.35
CA SER A 104 0.69 -2.25 -3.42
C SER A 104 -0.19 -3.40 -2.98
N PHE A 105 -1.37 -3.07 -2.53
CA PHE A 105 -2.35 -4.03 -2.04
C PHE A 105 -3.69 -3.95 -2.80
N LEU A 106 -4.18 -2.74 -3.12
CA LEU A 106 -5.53 -2.55 -3.66
C LEU A 106 -5.70 -3.04 -5.10
N HIS A 107 -4.62 -3.13 -5.88
CA HIS A 107 -4.67 -3.69 -7.23
C HIS A 107 -4.90 -5.21 -7.26
N HIS A 108 -4.93 -5.89 -6.11
CA HIS A 108 -5.38 -7.27 -5.99
C HIS A 108 -6.89 -7.41 -5.81
N LEU A 109 -7.60 -6.29 -5.56
CA LEU A 109 -9.00 -6.25 -5.17
C LEU A 109 -9.87 -5.55 -6.21
N ASP A 110 -11.11 -6.05 -6.38
CA ASP A 110 -12.10 -5.37 -7.20
C ASP A 110 -12.53 -4.02 -6.61
N THR A 111 -13.23 -3.22 -7.41
CA THR A 111 -13.60 -1.86 -7.00
C THR A 111 -14.56 -1.84 -5.80
N PRO A 112 -15.62 -2.67 -5.72
CA PRO A 112 -16.49 -2.68 -4.54
C PRO A 112 -15.75 -3.03 -3.25
N THR A 113 -14.85 -4.03 -3.29
CA THR A 113 -14.04 -4.40 -2.12
C THR A 113 -13.07 -3.30 -1.73
N THR A 114 -12.42 -2.67 -2.72
CA THR A 114 -11.52 -1.52 -2.49
C THR A 114 -12.26 -0.37 -1.81
N GLN A 115 -13.43 0.03 -2.32
CA GLN A 115 -14.26 1.10 -1.74
C GLN A 115 -14.70 0.78 -0.31
N ARG A 116 -15.10 -0.47 -0.04
CA ARG A 116 -15.48 -0.91 1.32
C ARG A 116 -14.31 -0.80 2.29
N ILE A 117 -13.12 -1.24 1.89
CA ILE A 117 -11.90 -1.12 2.71
C ILE A 117 -11.59 0.35 2.97
N LEU A 118 -11.55 1.20 1.96
CA LEU A 118 -11.23 2.62 2.12
C LEU A 118 -12.24 3.34 3.03
N ALA A 119 -13.52 3.02 2.90
CA ALA A 119 -14.57 3.56 3.79
C ALA A 119 -14.39 3.10 5.24
N ASN A 120 -13.96 1.85 5.46
CA ASN A 120 -13.63 1.37 6.81
C ASN A 120 -12.41 2.08 7.37
N LEU A 121 -11.33 2.19 6.59
CA LEU A 121 -10.07 2.83 7.01
C LEU A 121 -10.27 4.32 7.35
N ALA A 122 -11.18 5.02 6.65
CA ALA A 122 -11.52 6.41 6.98
C ALA A 122 -12.02 6.56 8.42
N ARG A 123 -12.74 5.56 8.96
CA ARG A 123 -13.24 5.57 10.34
C ARG A 123 -12.15 5.30 11.39
N LEU A 124 -11.04 4.70 10.97
CA LEU A 124 -9.92 4.35 11.83
C LEU A 124 -8.89 5.48 11.95
N LEU A 125 -8.98 6.51 11.11
CA LEU A 125 -8.12 7.70 11.22
C LEU A 125 -8.53 8.58 12.40
N THR A 126 -7.53 9.19 13.02
CA THR A 126 -7.75 10.37 13.89
C THR A 126 -8.21 11.57 13.06
N GLU A 127 -8.69 12.62 13.69
CA GLU A 127 -9.17 13.83 13.01
C GLU A 127 -8.08 14.45 12.10
N ASP A 128 -6.84 14.51 12.59
CA ASP A 128 -5.68 15.02 11.85
C ASP A 128 -4.88 13.93 11.12
N GLY A 129 -5.40 12.69 11.11
CA GLY A 129 -4.73 11.54 10.54
C GLY A 129 -4.78 11.52 9.00
N HIS A 130 -3.77 10.86 8.41
CA HIS A 130 -3.65 10.74 6.96
C HIS A 130 -3.57 9.30 6.51
N ILE A 131 -4.22 9.01 5.39
CA ILE A 131 -3.97 7.80 4.63
C ILE A 131 -2.89 8.07 3.58
N ASN A 132 -1.98 7.11 3.42
CA ASN A 132 -0.89 7.14 2.44
C ASN A 132 -0.97 5.86 1.61
N ILE A 133 -1.16 5.99 0.31
CA ILE A 133 -1.38 4.87 -0.60
C ILE A 133 -0.33 4.90 -1.70
N LEU A 134 0.39 3.79 -1.84
CA LEU A 134 1.31 3.53 -2.95
C LEU A 134 0.70 2.42 -3.80
N GLU A 135 0.32 2.72 -5.05
CA GLU A 135 -0.34 1.74 -5.91
C GLU A 135 0.27 1.64 -7.30
N LEU A 136 0.11 0.46 -7.87
CA LEU A 136 0.46 0.17 -9.26
C LEU A 136 -0.56 0.84 -10.19
N VAL A 137 -0.05 1.53 -11.21
CA VAL A 137 -0.87 2.13 -12.27
C VAL A 137 -0.80 1.26 -13.52
N SER A 138 -1.95 1.06 -14.16
CA SER A 138 -2.00 0.48 -15.50
C SER A 138 -1.61 1.56 -16.52
N PRO A 139 -0.48 1.41 -17.25
CA PRO A 139 -0.05 2.38 -18.25
C PRO A 139 -1.05 2.54 -19.38
N ASP A 140 -1.12 3.77 -19.94
CA ASP A 140 -2.02 4.08 -21.07
C ASP A 140 -1.49 3.57 -22.42
N SER A 141 -0.18 3.33 -22.53
CA SER A 141 0.48 2.88 -23.76
C SER A 141 1.12 1.51 -23.59
N ALA A 142 1.32 0.81 -24.71
CA ALA A 142 2.11 -0.42 -24.73
C ALA A 142 3.56 -0.11 -24.41
N SER A 143 4.07 -0.60 -23.29
CA SER A 143 5.42 -0.37 -22.78
C SER A 143 5.90 -1.59 -21.98
N VAL A 144 7.17 -1.59 -21.58
CA VAL A 144 7.67 -2.62 -20.64
C VAL A 144 6.86 -2.60 -19.34
N ALA A 145 6.53 -1.41 -18.84
CA ALA A 145 5.70 -1.26 -17.65
C ALA A 145 4.29 -1.87 -17.84
N SER A 146 3.67 -1.73 -19.02
CA SER A 146 2.34 -2.32 -19.29
C SER A 146 2.40 -3.85 -19.35
N PHE A 147 3.48 -4.42 -19.89
CA PHE A 147 3.70 -5.87 -19.88
C PHE A 147 3.90 -6.39 -18.44
N LEU A 148 4.75 -5.72 -17.66
CA LEU A 148 4.99 -6.11 -16.27
C LEU A 148 3.74 -5.93 -15.38
N ALA A 149 2.97 -4.85 -15.56
CA ALA A 149 1.72 -4.64 -14.84
C ALA A 149 0.67 -5.73 -15.14
N ARG A 150 0.61 -6.24 -16.39
CA ARG A 150 -0.26 -7.37 -16.75
C ARG A 150 0.24 -8.70 -16.22
N SER A 151 1.55 -8.84 -16.02
CA SER A 151 2.20 -10.04 -15.46
C SER A 151 2.21 -10.04 -13.94
N ASP A 152 1.90 -8.89 -13.31
CA ASP A 152 1.71 -8.80 -11.86
C ASP A 152 0.49 -9.65 -11.44
N ARG A 153 0.52 -10.17 -10.23
CA ARG A 153 -0.58 -10.96 -9.66
C ARG A 153 -1.84 -10.16 -9.40
N GLY A 154 -1.74 -8.82 -9.43
CA GLY A 154 -2.85 -7.91 -9.28
C GLY A 154 -3.73 -7.90 -10.53
N LYS A 155 -4.94 -8.46 -10.42
CA LYS A 155 -5.90 -8.53 -11.52
C LYS A 155 -6.61 -7.21 -11.81
N PHE A 156 -6.47 -6.23 -10.93
CA PHE A 156 -7.26 -5.00 -10.90
C PHE A 156 -6.37 -3.74 -10.89
N ALA A 157 -5.24 -3.78 -11.59
CA ALA A 157 -4.45 -2.56 -11.81
C ALA A 157 -5.29 -1.55 -12.60
N ARG A 158 -5.43 -0.33 -12.10
CA ARG A 158 -6.30 0.71 -12.64
C ARG A 158 -5.48 1.84 -13.23
N LYS A 159 -6.11 2.61 -14.13
CA LYS A 159 -5.55 3.85 -14.67
C LYS A 159 -5.58 4.96 -13.61
N LYS A 160 -4.75 5.98 -13.79
CA LYS A 160 -4.67 7.14 -12.87
C LYS A 160 -6.03 7.79 -12.57
N PRO A 161 -6.91 8.07 -13.59
CA PRO A 161 -8.22 8.66 -13.31
C PRO A 161 -9.14 7.77 -12.47
N GLU A 162 -9.08 6.45 -12.67
CA GLU A 162 -9.88 5.49 -11.92
C GLU A 162 -9.43 5.45 -10.45
N TRP A 163 -8.11 5.44 -10.20
CA TRP A 163 -7.58 5.56 -8.85
C TRP A 163 -7.96 6.88 -8.19
N ALA A 164 -7.86 8.01 -8.91
CA ALA A 164 -8.25 9.32 -8.41
C ALA A 164 -9.71 9.34 -7.95
N GLN A 165 -10.62 8.81 -8.77
CA GLN A 165 -12.04 8.72 -8.43
C GLN A 165 -12.26 7.90 -7.17
N ILE A 166 -11.71 6.68 -7.09
CA ILE A 166 -11.88 5.77 -5.96
C ILE A 166 -11.37 6.39 -4.66
N PHE A 167 -10.20 7.03 -4.69
CA PHE A 167 -9.63 7.63 -3.48
C PHE A 167 -10.39 8.87 -3.04
N GLN A 168 -10.82 9.70 -4.00
CA GLN A 168 -11.59 10.91 -3.73
C GLN A 168 -13.00 10.64 -3.21
N GLU A 169 -13.57 9.46 -3.42
CA GLU A 169 -14.85 9.08 -2.80
C GLU A 169 -14.74 8.96 -1.27
N ALA A 170 -13.63 8.47 -0.77
CA ALA A 170 -13.41 8.22 0.66
C ALA A 170 -12.64 9.35 1.37
N PHE A 171 -11.76 10.07 0.68
CA PHE A 171 -10.82 11.01 1.28
C PHE A 171 -10.79 12.36 0.55
N GLN A 172 -10.46 13.41 1.30
CA GLN A 172 -10.01 14.68 0.74
C GLN A 172 -8.55 14.54 0.31
N GLN A 173 -8.29 14.69 -0.99
CA GLN A 173 -6.95 14.59 -1.57
C GLN A 173 -6.06 15.76 -1.14
N GLU A 174 -4.85 15.47 -0.70
CA GLU A 174 -3.77 16.44 -0.47
C GLU A 174 -2.65 16.28 -1.50
N VAL A 175 -2.28 15.03 -1.81
CA VAL A 175 -1.25 14.70 -2.82
C VAL A 175 -1.79 13.62 -3.75
N PHE A 176 -1.47 13.74 -5.04
CA PHE A 176 -1.69 12.74 -6.07
C PHE A 176 -0.49 12.79 -7.02
N GLU A 177 0.50 11.95 -6.79
CA GLU A 177 1.80 12.02 -7.46
C GLU A 177 2.08 10.71 -8.21
N PRO A 178 1.93 10.70 -9.55
CA PRO A 178 2.43 9.61 -10.37
C PRO A 178 3.97 9.64 -10.42
N TYR A 179 4.61 8.47 -10.33
CA TYR A 179 6.06 8.32 -10.46
C TYR A 179 6.47 6.99 -11.09
N GLY A 180 7.70 6.91 -11.59
CA GLY A 180 8.24 5.71 -12.22
C GLY A 180 9.27 5.01 -11.34
N LEU A 181 9.24 3.68 -11.34
CA LEU A 181 10.36 2.87 -10.86
C LEU A 181 11.19 2.46 -12.07
N GLU A 182 12.38 3.04 -12.16
CA GLU A 182 13.25 2.92 -13.33
C GLU A 182 14.50 2.09 -13.04
N ALA A 183 14.90 1.27 -14.03
CA ALA A 183 16.20 0.64 -14.08
C ALA A 183 16.78 0.79 -15.48
N PHE A 184 18.07 1.10 -15.58
CA PHE A 184 18.81 1.25 -16.84
C PHE A 184 18.13 2.21 -17.83
N GLY A 185 17.52 3.29 -17.33
CA GLY A 185 16.83 4.28 -18.16
C GLY A 185 15.47 3.84 -18.71
N VAL A 186 14.93 2.72 -18.24
CA VAL A 186 13.61 2.20 -18.62
C VAL A 186 12.69 2.19 -17.40
N THR A 187 11.48 2.74 -17.57
CA THR A 187 10.43 2.63 -16.55
C THR A 187 9.88 1.20 -16.54
N LEU A 188 10.08 0.50 -15.44
CA LEU A 188 9.59 -0.86 -15.25
C LEU A 188 8.20 -0.89 -14.63
N TRP A 189 7.88 0.03 -13.71
CA TRP A 189 6.56 0.17 -13.11
C TRP A 189 6.15 1.63 -13.05
N GLU A 190 4.91 1.92 -13.46
CA GLU A 190 4.25 3.17 -13.16
C GLU A 190 3.54 3.03 -11.81
N MET A 191 3.85 3.92 -10.91
CA MET A 191 3.32 3.97 -9.57
C MET A 191 2.55 5.26 -9.34
N LEU A 192 1.74 5.25 -8.31
CA LEU A 192 1.01 6.40 -7.81
C LEU A 192 1.17 6.49 -6.31
N TYR A 193 1.50 7.66 -5.82
CA TYR A 193 1.36 8.01 -4.42
C TYR A 193 0.15 8.92 -4.23
N PHE A 194 -0.69 8.55 -3.26
CA PHE A 194 -1.82 9.35 -2.81
C PHE A 194 -1.68 9.62 -1.30
N LYS A 195 -1.89 10.87 -0.92
CA LYS A 195 -2.08 11.27 0.47
C LYS A 195 -3.42 11.98 0.61
N GLY A 196 -4.17 11.60 1.62
CA GLY A 196 -5.47 12.20 1.90
C GLY A 196 -5.85 12.12 3.36
N ARG A 197 -6.86 12.90 3.74
CA ARG A 197 -7.46 12.90 5.08
C ARG A 197 -8.96 12.66 5.00
N VAL A 198 -9.57 12.35 6.13
CA VAL A 198 -11.03 12.24 6.20
C VAL A 198 -11.66 13.56 5.80
N ARG A 199 -12.71 13.52 5.00
CA ARG A 199 -13.51 14.71 4.71
C ARG A 199 -14.18 15.19 6.00
N GLN A 200 -13.96 16.42 6.37
CA GLN A 200 -14.73 17.05 7.43
C GLN A 200 -16.16 17.19 6.93
N SER A 201 -17.12 16.70 7.70
CA SER A 201 -18.53 16.98 7.44
C SER A 201 -18.75 18.49 7.60
N PRO A 202 -19.52 19.13 6.70
CA PRO A 202 -19.81 20.54 6.79
C PRO A 202 -20.61 20.88 8.06
#